data_200ebb4c7e7407669ddd3ed3e1ea6e95
#
_entry.id   200ebb4c7e7407669ddd3ed3e1ea6e95
#
_cell.length_a   1.000
_cell.length_b   1.000
_cell.length_c   1.000
_cell.angle_alpha   90.00
_cell.angle_beta   90.00
_cell.angle_gamma   90.00
#
_symmetry.space_group_name_H-M   'P 1'
#
loop_
_entity.id
_entity.type
_entity.pdbx_description
1 polymer ?
#
loop_
_entity_poly.entity_id
_entity_poly.type
_entity_poly.pdbx_seq_one_letter_code
_entity_poly.pdbx_strand_id
1 'polypeptide(L)'
;MGLGLKSNAKLATLVTYNNAITKLSLPADLPNMQQLVVSGNKLYNTTTLDLGEATSLKDIDVENCGLTSFITPKNMKVNTLNVAHNTLPLAVLPLAAYKPAQYKFELQNPLDITKVPGVIMDNGVPRIDVTTWANRTKAEYQLDLSEYRYIGRTEGTTGKADADYTWFSVDKEGQETEMVKGTSSSAPGDYYALNGKFAFFTPQAKAYVRITSKTYGVSVNFKPIAIGDDITAIETVENTQEGLQVHAQGGEIILSAGQQQPVSIYTISGQRVWTGNVGAEGQRVSLPKGIYVVGGKKVLN
;
A
#
# COMPACT_ATOMS: atom_id res chain seq x y z
N MET A 1 0.41 -29.85 4.03
CA MET A 1 -0.46 -30.84 4.73
C MET A 1 -1.67 -30.13 5.34
N GLY A 2 -2.89 -30.67 5.21
CA GLY A 2 -4.09 -30.08 5.83
C GLY A 2 -4.42 -30.77 7.12
N LEU A 3 -4.88 -30.01 8.13
CA LEU A 3 -5.45 -30.52 9.38
C LEU A 3 -6.97 -30.24 9.38
N GLY A 4 -7.77 -31.31 9.28
CA GLY A 4 -9.22 -31.24 9.23
C GLY A 4 -9.82 -31.66 10.58
N LEU A 5 -10.50 -30.75 11.28
CA LEU A 5 -11.10 -30.97 12.59
C LEU A 5 -12.61 -30.68 12.61
N LYS A 6 -13.25 -30.56 11.44
CA LYS A 6 -14.66 -30.14 11.30
C LYS A 6 -15.65 -30.95 12.12
N SER A 7 -15.35 -32.22 12.40
CA SER A 7 -16.19 -33.12 13.19
C SER A 7 -15.89 -33.09 14.69
N ASN A 8 -14.93 -32.26 15.13
CA ASN A 8 -14.48 -32.23 16.52
C ASN A 8 -15.15 -31.10 17.33
N ALA A 9 -16.48 -31.03 17.34
CA ALA A 9 -17.24 -29.96 18.00
C ALA A 9 -16.97 -29.82 19.53
N LYS A 10 -16.44 -30.86 20.19
CA LYS A 10 -16.07 -30.81 21.60
C LYS A 10 -14.62 -30.41 21.85
N LEU A 11 -13.90 -29.96 20.83
CA LEU A 11 -12.50 -29.56 20.93
C LEU A 11 -12.33 -28.41 21.92
N ALA A 12 -11.53 -28.63 22.97
CA ALA A 12 -11.26 -27.64 24.01
C ALA A 12 -9.86 -27.01 23.87
N THR A 13 -8.92 -27.80 23.41
CA THR A 13 -7.52 -27.35 23.24
C THR A 13 -6.96 -27.88 21.93
N LEU A 14 -6.34 -27.00 21.15
CA LEU A 14 -5.55 -27.37 19.98
C LEU A 14 -4.16 -26.76 20.10
N VAL A 15 -3.15 -27.60 20.23
CA VAL A 15 -1.74 -27.21 20.29
C VAL A 15 -0.99 -27.98 19.22
N THR A 16 -0.53 -27.26 18.19
CA THR A 16 0.16 -27.83 17.04
C THR A 16 1.14 -26.82 16.42
N TYR A 17 1.95 -26.19 17.26
CA TYR A 17 2.95 -25.22 16.83
C TYR A 17 4.12 -25.87 16.07
N ASN A 18 4.81 -25.06 15.24
CA ASN A 18 6.00 -25.47 14.49
C ASN A 18 5.84 -26.73 13.65
N ASN A 19 4.72 -26.85 12.94
CA ASN A 19 4.44 -27.92 11.99
C ASN A 19 4.36 -27.37 10.54
N ALA A 20 4.20 -28.26 9.60
CA ALA A 20 4.03 -27.91 8.18
C ALA A 20 2.54 -27.91 7.75
N ILE A 21 1.64 -27.44 8.64
CA ILE A 21 0.22 -27.36 8.32
C ILE A 21 0.01 -26.15 7.39
N THR A 22 -0.60 -26.42 6.22
CA THR A 22 -0.90 -25.37 5.23
C THR A 22 -2.38 -25.00 5.18
N LYS A 23 -3.24 -25.85 5.75
CA LYS A 23 -4.68 -25.61 5.84
C LYS A 23 -5.19 -26.13 7.17
N LEU A 24 -5.85 -25.28 7.93
CA LEU A 24 -6.57 -25.63 9.15
C LEU A 24 -8.08 -25.50 8.89
N SER A 25 -8.84 -26.54 9.18
CA SER A 25 -10.29 -26.56 9.06
C SER A 25 -10.89 -26.88 10.40
N LEU A 26 -11.38 -25.88 11.11
CA LEU A 26 -12.03 -26.01 12.42
C LEU A 26 -13.54 -26.27 12.25
N PRO A 27 -14.23 -26.80 13.30
CA PRO A 27 -15.69 -26.78 13.38
C PRO A 27 -16.22 -25.35 13.27
N ALA A 28 -17.44 -25.20 12.73
CA ALA A 28 -18.09 -23.88 12.65
C ALA A 28 -18.47 -23.35 14.05
N ASP A 29 -18.72 -24.23 14.99
CA ASP A 29 -19.07 -23.93 16.37
C ASP A 29 -18.05 -24.57 17.31
N LEU A 30 -17.45 -23.76 18.18
CA LEU A 30 -16.38 -24.16 19.11
C LEU A 30 -16.65 -23.68 20.54
N PRO A 31 -17.80 -24.02 21.14
CA PRO A 31 -18.22 -23.45 22.43
C PRO A 31 -17.27 -23.83 23.59
N ASN A 32 -16.53 -24.94 23.47
CA ASN A 32 -15.65 -25.46 24.51
C ASN A 32 -14.17 -25.08 24.30
N MET A 33 -13.81 -24.46 23.16
CA MET A 33 -12.41 -24.16 22.87
C MET A 33 -11.89 -23.06 23.81
N GLN A 34 -10.88 -23.41 24.59
CA GLN A 34 -10.23 -22.50 25.53
C GLN A 34 -8.84 -22.06 25.05
N GLN A 35 -8.16 -22.90 24.28
CA GLN A 35 -6.80 -22.63 23.82
C GLN A 35 -6.58 -23.05 22.38
N LEU A 36 -6.01 -22.14 21.60
CA LEU A 36 -5.55 -22.37 20.23
C LEU A 36 -4.10 -21.92 20.10
N VAL A 37 -3.18 -22.87 19.90
CA VAL A 37 -1.75 -22.61 19.66
C VAL A 37 -1.33 -23.32 18.39
N VAL A 38 -1.26 -22.57 17.29
CA VAL A 38 -0.91 -23.08 15.94
C VAL A 38 0.25 -22.32 15.33
N SER A 39 0.97 -21.55 16.13
CA SER A 39 2.10 -20.73 15.72
C SER A 39 3.16 -21.50 14.94
N GLY A 40 3.87 -20.82 14.03
CA GLY A 40 4.93 -21.42 13.20
C GLY A 40 4.45 -22.40 12.12
N ASN A 41 3.16 -22.41 11.79
CA ASN A 41 2.61 -23.13 10.66
C ASN A 41 2.52 -22.23 9.41
N LYS A 42 2.25 -22.81 8.23
CA LYS A 42 2.15 -22.06 6.96
C LYS A 42 0.70 -22.07 6.46
N LEU A 43 -0.21 -21.42 7.19
CA LEU A 43 -1.66 -21.49 6.96
C LEU A 43 -2.15 -20.72 5.71
N TYR A 44 -1.30 -20.49 4.71
CA TYR A 44 -1.63 -19.71 3.51
C TYR A 44 -2.78 -20.30 2.66
N ASN A 45 -3.15 -21.56 2.87
CA ASN A 45 -4.34 -22.18 2.25
C ASN A 45 -5.59 -22.07 3.16
N THR A 46 -5.48 -21.34 4.28
CA THR A 46 -6.61 -21.01 5.15
C THR A 46 -7.01 -19.58 4.79
N THR A 47 -8.11 -19.40 4.06
CA THR A 47 -8.54 -18.09 3.56
C THR A 47 -8.77 -17.10 4.70
N THR A 48 -9.46 -17.56 5.75
CA THR A 48 -9.70 -16.82 7.00
C THR A 48 -9.67 -17.79 8.14
N LEU A 49 -8.93 -17.48 9.19
CA LEU A 49 -9.05 -18.19 10.45
C LEU A 49 -10.14 -17.50 11.26
N ASP A 50 -11.32 -18.10 11.27
CA ASP A 50 -12.50 -17.57 11.94
C ASP A 50 -12.67 -18.26 13.30
N LEU A 51 -12.60 -17.47 14.37
CA LEU A 51 -12.83 -17.88 15.75
C LEU A 51 -14.03 -17.13 16.36
N GLY A 52 -14.87 -16.49 15.53
CA GLY A 52 -15.97 -15.66 16.00
C GLY A 52 -16.94 -16.35 16.96
N GLU A 53 -17.17 -17.63 16.77
CA GLU A 53 -18.07 -18.45 17.60
C GLU A 53 -17.34 -19.23 18.72
N ALA A 54 -16.02 -19.08 18.85
CA ALA A 54 -15.24 -19.71 19.89
C ALA A 54 -15.31 -18.94 21.23
N THR A 55 -16.49 -18.89 21.82
CA THR A 55 -16.84 -17.97 22.93
C THR A 55 -16.16 -18.31 24.27
N SER A 56 -15.51 -19.45 24.39
CA SER A 56 -14.77 -19.89 25.59
C SER A 56 -13.25 -19.67 25.49
N LEU A 57 -12.75 -19.15 24.34
CA LEU A 57 -11.32 -18.93 24.10
C LEU A 57 -10.71 -17.97 25.12
N LYS A 58 -9.57 -18.36 25.67
CA LYS A 58 -8.77 -17.59 26.61
C LYS A 58 -7.39 -17.26 26.04
N ASP A 59 -6.79 -18.21 25.32
CA ASP A 59 -5.42 -18.08 24.82
C ASP A 59 -5.37 -18.42 23.34
N ILE A 60 -4.84 -17.47 22.56
CA ILE A 60 -4.72 -17.55 21.10
C ILE A 60 -3.27 -17.24 20.71
N ASP A 61 -2.62 -18.21 20.06
CA ASP A 61 -1.31 -18.02 19.46
C ASP A 61 -1.31 -18.52 18.02
N VAL A 62 -1.30 -17.56 17.10
CA VAL A 62 -1.25 -17.77 15.65
C VAL A 62 -0.05 -17.03 15.04
N GLU A 63 1.02 -16.82 15.83
CA GLU A 63 2.25 -16.16 15.37
C GLU A 63 2.85 -16.89 14.18
N ASN A 64 3.35 -16.12 13.20
CA ASN A 64 4.09 -16.63 12.03
C ASN A 64 3.33 -17.76 11.30
N CYS A 65 2.05 -17.52 11.04
CA CYS A 65 1.19 -18.46 10.31
C CYS A 65 0.91 -18.08 8.85
N GLY A 66 1.41 -16.91 8.39
CA GLY A 66 1.14 -16.39 7.05
C GLY A 66 -0.31 -15.95 6.85
N LEU A 67 -1.00 -15.58 7.92
CA LEU A 67 -2.40 -15.14 7.87
C LEU A 67 -2.52 -13.73 7.27
N THR A 68 -3.52 -13.56 6.42
CA THR A 68 -3.92 -12.26 5.89
C THR A 68 -5.30 -11.82 6.39
N SER A 69 -6.05 -12.73 6.99
CA SER A 69 -7.35 -12.48 7.60
C SER A 69 -7.52 -13.34 8.85
N PHE A 70 -8.06 -12.74 9.90
CA PHE A 70 -8.27 -13.38 11.18
C PHE A 70 -9.48 -12.74 11.87
N ILE A 71 -10.40 -13.56 12.36
CA ILE A 71 -11.59 -13.12 13.09
C ILE A 71 -11.47 -13.56 14.54
N THR A 72 -11.38 -12.60 15.44
CA THR A 72 -11.37 -12.86 16.90
C THR A 72 -12.78 -13.12 17.42
N PRO A 73 -12.93 -13.82 18.53
CA PRO A 73 -14.22 -14.00 19.19
C PRO A 73 -14.89 -12.65 19.52
N LYS A 74 -16.19 -12.57 19.26
CA LYS A 74 -16.98 -11.36 19.48
C LYS A 74 -17.14 -11.09 20.98
N ASN A 75 -17.00 -9.82 21.40
CA ASN A 75 -17.29 -9.35 22.75
C ASN A 75 -16.66 -10.19 23.86
N MET A 76 -15.54 -10.82 23.60
CA MET A 76 -14.87 -11.71 24.53
C MET A 76 -13.48 -11.20 24.88
N LYS A 77 -13.18 -11.21 26.17
CA LYS A 77 -11.85 -10.85 26.67
C LYS A 77 -10.99 -12.11 26.74
N VAL A 78 -10.10 -12.25 25.76
CA VAL A 78 -9.04 -13.27 25.82
C VAL A 78 -7.94 -12.80 26.78
N ASN A 79 -7.22 -13.74 27.41
CA ASN A 79 -6.08 -13.44 28.27
C ASN A 79 -4.86 -13.12 27.42
N THR A 80 -4.57 -13.98 26.46
CA THR A 80 -3.41 -13.89 25.59
C THR A 80 -3.82 -13.87 24.13
N LEU A 81 -3.31 -12.91 23.36
CA LEU A 81 -3.47 -12.83 21.92
C LEU A 81 -2.10 -12.61 21.26
N ASN A 82 -1.58 -13.62 20.59
CA ASN A 82 -0.36 -13.51 19.80
C ASN A 82 -0.68 -13.71 18.31
N VAL A 83 -0.65 -12.61 17.56
CA VAL A 83 -0.88 -12.57 16.11
C VAL A 83 0.32 -11.96 15.36
N ALA A 84 1.47 -11.87 16.00
CA ALA A 84 2.70 -11.32 15.44
C ALA A 84 3.18 -12.07 14.18
N HIS A 85 4.04 -11.45 13.39
CA HIS A 85 4.66 -12.05 12.19
C HIS A 85 3.67 -12.60 11.15
N ASN A 86 2.55 -11.93 10.93
CA ASN A 86 1.57 -12.23 9.89
C ASN A 86 1.47 -11.08 8.87
N THR A 87 0.34 -10.94 8.18
CA THR A 87 0.04 -9.81 7.27
C THR A 87 -1.36 -9.29 7.61
N LEU A 88 -1.55 -8.91 8.86
CA LEU A 88 -2.87 -8.59 9.43
C LEU A 88 -3.05 -7.07 9.60
N PRO A 89 -4.22 -6.52 9.26
CA PRO A 89 -4.55 -5.14 9.56
C PRO A 89 -4.88 -4.94 11.04
N LEU A 90 -4.89 -3.69 11.52
CA LEU A 90 -5.27 -3.34 12.90
C LEU A 90 -6.70 -3.81 13.27
N ALA A 91 -7.55 -4.02 12.28
CA ALA A 91 -8.94 -4.45 12.47
C ALA A 91 -9.09 -5.76 13.24
N VAL A 92 -8.07 -6.63 13.23
CA VAL A 92 -8.07 -7.89 13.97
C VAL A 92 -7.90 -7.70 15.49
N LEU A 93 -7.42 -6.55 15.94
CA LEU A 93 -7.26 -6.24 17.35
C LEU A 93 -8.63 -5.97 17.99
N PRO A 94 -8.93 -6.54 19.16
CA PRO A 94 -10.18 -6.31 19.86
C PRO A 94 -10.41 -4.83 20.21
N LEU A 95 -11.66 -4.45 20.48
CA LEU A 95 -11.97 -3.13 21.06
C LEU A 95 -11.27 -2.96 22.42
N ALA A 96 -11.00 -1.71 22.80
CA ALA A 96 -10.33 -1.36 24.06
C ALA A 96 -10.95 -2.04 25.31
N ALA A 97 -12.29 -2.19 25.33
CA ALA A 97 -13.00 -2.87 26.44
C ALA A 97 -12.64 -4.37 26.56
N TYR A 98 -12.19 -4.96 25.47
CA TYR A 98 -11.82 -6.38 25.37
C TYR A 98 -10.32 -6.58 25.13
N LYS A 99 -9.52 -5.57 25.39
CA LYS A 99 -8.06 -5.62 25.22
C LYS A 99 -7.49 -6.77 26.05
N PRO A 100 -6.74 -7.70 25.44
CA PRO A 100 -6.09 -8.81 26.15
C PRO A 100 -5.12 -8.30 27.23
N ALA A 101 -4.95 -9.09 28.30
CA ALA A 101 -3.93 -8.81 29.32
C ALA A 101 -2.52 -8.87 28.72
N GLN A 102 -2.31 -9.81 27.79
CA GLN A 102 -1.09 -9.96 27.04
C GLN A 102 -1.42 -10.01 25.54
N TYR A 103 -0.70 -9.24 24.72
CA TYR A 103 -0.89 -9.25 23.27
C TYR A 103 0.43 -9.01 22.55
N LYS A 104 0.55 -9.64 21.37
CA LYS A 104 1.64 -9.41 20.41
C LYS A 104 1.05 -9.21 19.02
N PHE A 105 1.41 -8.14 18.37
CA PHE A 105 0.97 -7.79 17.01
C PHE A 105 2.14 -7.35 16.15
N GLU A 106 3.30 -7.12 16.72
CA GLU A 106 4.49 -6.61 16.07
C GLU A 106 4.96 -7.43 14.87
N LEU A 107 5.81 -6.84 14.05
CA LEU A 107 6.46 -7.49 12.90
C LEU A 107 5.47 -8.05 11.87
N GLN A 108 4.34 -7.36 11.66
CA GLN A 108 3.47 -7.67 10.53
C GLN A 108 4.20 -7.41 9.22
N ASN A 109 4.05 -8.32 8.24
CA ASN A 109 4.45 -8.03 6.87
C ASN A 109 3.63 -6.85 6.33
N PRO A 110 4.20 -6.01 5.46
CA PRO A 110 3.49 -4.88 4.88
C PRO A 110 2.22 -5.31 4.13
N LEU A 111 1.13 -4.58 4.36
CA LEU A 111 -0.16 -4.79 3.71
C LEU A 111 -0.08 -4.48 2.22
N ASP A 112 -0.89 -5.17 1.42
CA ASP A 112 -0.96 -4.96 -0.02
C ASP A 112 -1.82 -3.74 -0.35
N ILE A 113 -1.18 -2.68 -0.88
CA ILE A 113 -1.85 -1.44 -1.25
C ILE A 113 -2.54 -1.51 -2.62
N THR A 114 -2.24 -2.51 -3.44
CA THR A 114 -2.74 -2.58 -4.82
C THR A 114 -4.26 -2.77 -4.92
N LYS A 115 -4.89 -3.20 -3.84
CA LYS A 115 -6.34 -3.41 -3.75
C LYS A 115 -7.09 -2.19 -3.20
N VAL A 116 -6.38 -1.14 -2.83
CA VAL A 116 -6.98 0.08 -2.28
C VAL A 116 -7.56 0.92 -3.41
N PRO A 117 -8.81 1.40 -3.30
CA PRO A 117 -9.39 2.31 -4.29
C PRO A 117 -8.53 3.56 -4.49
N GLY A 118 -8.31 3.95 -5.75
CA GLY A 118 -7.43 5.07 -6.12
C GLY A 118 -5.99 4.67 -6.41
N VAL A 119 -5.64 3.39 -6.24
CA VAL A 119 -4.33 2.85 -6.66
C VAL A 119 -4.46 2.25 -8.05
N ILE A 120 -3.58 2.67 -8.94
CA ILE A 120 -3.41 2.11 -10.28
C ILE A 120 -2.07 1.37 -10.35
N MET A 121 -1.96 0.44 -11.31
CA MET A 121 -0.67 -0.20 -11.62
C MET A 121 -0.11 0.43 -12.88
N ASP A 122 1.05 1.08 -12.75
CA ASP A 122 1.77 1.69 -13.86
C ASP A 122 3.14 1.01 -14.00
N ASN A 123 3.37 0.34 -15.13
CA ASN A 123 4.59 -0.43 -15.41
C ASN A 123 5.04 -1.37 -14.27
N GLY A 124 4.05 -1.99 -13.58
CA GLY A 124 4.32 -2.90 -12.45
C GLY A 124 4.54 -2.21 -11.11
N VAL A 125 4.47 -0.88 -11.04
CA VAL A 125 4.58 -0.08 -9.81
C VAL A 125 3.18 0.37 -9.37
N PRO A 126 2.76 0.12 -8.12
CA PRO A 126 1.53 0.69 -7.60
C PRO A 126 1.70 2.22 -7.46
N ARG A 127 0.73 2.96 -7.95
CA ARG A 127 0.79 4.43 -8.04
C ARG A 127 -0.55 5.07 -7.66
N ILE A 128 -0.48 6.23 -6.99
CA ILE A 128 -1.61 7.14 -6.86
C ILE A 128 -1.52 8.13 -8.02
N ASP A 129 -2.52 8.11 -8.90
CA ASP A 129 -2.62 9.08 -9.99
C ASP A 129 -3.03 10.45 -9.44
N VAL A 130 -2.20 11.44 -9.69
CA VAL A 130 -2.40 12.85 -9.26
C VAL A 130 -2.50 13.81 -10.44
N THR A 131 -2.81 13.30 -11.63
CA THR A 131 -2.93 14.14 -12.86
C THR A 131 -3.99 15.23 -12.73
N THR A 132 -4.90 15.14 -11.78
CA THR A 132 -5.94 16.14 -11.47
C THR A 132 -5.48 17.28 -10.56
N TRP A 133 -4.20 17.36 -10.19
CA TRP A 133 -3.66 18.39 -9.30
C TRP A 133 -3.84 19.83 -9.78
N ALA A 134 -4.14 20.04 -11.05
CA ALA A 134 -4.37 21.38 -11.61
C ALA A 134 -5.56 22.13 -10.95
N ASN A 135 -6.48 21.43 -10.30
CA ASN A 135 -7.63 22.02 -9.60
C ASN A 135 -7.46 21.99 -8.07
N ARG A 136 -6.46 22.69 -7.57
CA ARG A 136 -6.16 22.81 -6.12
C ARG A 136 -7.28 23.40 -5.25
N THR A 137 -8.40 23.81 -5.83
CA THR A 137 -9.55 24.40 -5.10
C THR A 137 -10.53 23.39 -4.56
N LYS A 138 -10.43 22.11 -4.96
CA LYS A 138 -11.20 21.01 -4.36
C LYS A 138 -10.22 20.00 -3.77
N ALA A 139 -10.35 19.74 -2.47
CA ALA A 139 -9.68 18.64 -1.79
C ALA A 139 -10.29 17.31 -2.31
N GLU A 140 -9.88 16.87 -3.49
CA GLU A 140 -10.21 15.54 -3.99
C GLU A 140 -9.21 14.57 -3.36
N TYR A 141 -9.72 13.72 -2.49
CA TYR A 141 -8.92 12.67 -1.88
C TYR A 141 -8.52 11.65 -2.94
N GLN A 142 -7.22 11.46 -3.11
CA GLN A 142 -6.65 10.58 -4.14
C GLN A 142 -6.55 9.12 -3.64
N LEU A 143 -6.53 8.91 -2.33
CA LEU A 143 -6.40 7.61 -1.72
C LEU A 143 -7.33 7.49 -0.52
N ASP A 144 -8.10 6.41 -0.45
CA ASP A 144 -9.02 6.13 0.65
C ASP A 144 -8.56 4.90 1.46
N LEU A 145 -7.95 5.16 2.63
CA LEU A 145 -7.57 4.15 3.62
C LEU A 145 -8.52 4.18 4.83
N SER A 146 -9.71 4.78 4.72
CA SER A 146 -10.63 4.92 5.85
C SER A 146 -11.06 3.58 6.47
N GLU A 147 -11.06 2.51 5.68
CA GLU A 147 -11.35 1.16 6.13
C GLU A 147 -10.30 0.57 7.08
N TYR A 148 -9.06 1.04 7.02
CA TYR A 148 -7.94 0.53 7.81
C TYR A 148 -7.76 1.22 9.16
N ARG A 149 -8.63 2.20 9.49
CA ARG A 149 -8.52 2.97 10.75
C ARG A 149 -9.17 2.30 11.96
N TYR A 150 -9.82 1.16 11.77
CA TYR A 150 -10.63 0.54 12.80
C TYR A 150 -9.89 -0.56 13.54
N ILE A 151 -10.21 -0.71 14.83
CA ILE A 151 -9.97 -1.90 15.63
C ILE A 151 -11.32 -2.57 15.98
N GLY A 152 -11.32 -3.84 16.34
CA GLY A 152 -12.53 -4.58 16.72
C GLY A 152 -13.52 -4.73 15.59
N ARG A 153 -13.06 -4.73 14.35
CA ARG A 153 -13.91 -4.90 13.17
C ARG A 153 -14.00 -6.37 12.84
N THR A 154 -14.96 -7.06 13.45
CA THR A 154 -15.32 -8.44 13.14
C THR A 154 -16.58 -8.47 12.29
N GLU A 155 -16.92 -9.62 11.72
CA GLU A 155 -18.14 -9.78 10.93
C GLU A 155 -19.37 -9.27 11.69
N GLY A 156 -20.14 -8.40 11.07
CA GLY A 156 -21.34 -7.77 11.66
C GLY A 156 -21.06 -6.66 12.68
N THR A 157 -19.80 -6.20 12.86
CA THR A 157 -19.49 -5.04 13.70
C THR A 157 -18.79 -3.94 12.90
N THR A 158 -19.07 -2.67 13.25
CA THR A 158 -18.44 -1.52 12.59
C THR A 158 -17.03 -1.22 13.12
N GLY A 159 -16.64 -1.84 14.23
CA GLY A 159 -15.39 -1.50 14.92
C GLY A 159 -15.39 -0.08 15.48
N LYS A 160 -14.24 0.37 15.97
CA LYS A 160 -14.01 1.74 16.45
C LYS A 160 -12.80 2.34 15.74
N ALA A 161 -12.94 3.56 15.25
CA ALA A 161 -11.82 4.31 14.68
C ALA A 161 -10.75 4.55 15.75
N ASP A 162 -9.51 4.12 15.49
CA ASP A 162 -8.42 4.09 16.47
C ASP A 162 -7.06 4.47 15.88
N ALA A 163 -6.92 4.52 14.57
CA ALA A 163 -5.62 4.64 13.93
C ALA A 163 -5.21 6.09 13.65
N ASP A 164 -3.93 6.36 13.83
CA ASP A 164 -3.20 7.47 13.23
C ASP A 164 -2.43 6.98 12.00
N TYR A 165 -2.19 7.90 11.06
CA TYR A 165 -1.48 7.63 9.82
C TYR A 165 -0.28 8.55 9.71
N THR A 166 0.88 7.98 9.40
CA THR A 166 2.10 8.73 9.10
C THR A 166 2.64 8.26 7.76
N TRP A 167 2.84 9.18 6.82
CA TRP A 167 3.44 8.90 5.53
C TRP A 167 4.94 9.15 5.57
N PHE A 168 5.69 8.31 4.86
CA PHE A 168 7.13 8.41 4.69
C PHE A 168 7.45 8.39 3.21
N SER A 169 8.30 9.31 2.77
CA SER A 169 9.00 9.19 1.50
C SER A 169 10.27 8.37 1.68
N VAL A 170 10.67 7.66 0.63
CA VAL A 170 11.88 6.84 0.64
C VAL A 170 12.71 7.23 -0.57
N ASP A 171 13.92 7.69 -0.35
CA ASP A 171 14.84 8.05 -1.43
C ASP A 171 15.48 6.81 -2.08
N LYS A 172 16.33 7.05 -3.09
CA LYS A 172 17.02 5.98 -3.84
C LYS A 172 18.06 5.21 -2.99
N GLU A 173 18.57 5.84 -1.94
CA GLU A 173 19.48 5.25 -0.96
C GLU A 173 18.71 4.45 0.10
N GLY A 174 17.37 4.50 0.11
CA GLY A 174 16.51 3.83 1.08
C GLY A 174 16.31 4.61 2.37
N GLN A 175 16.73 5.90 2.42
CA GLN A 175 16.53 6.76 3.57
C GLN A 175 15.07 7.17 3.65
N GLU A 176 14.48 7.01 4.83
CA GLU A 176 13.09 7.38 5.12
C GLU A 176 13.01 8.80 5.68
N THR A 177 12.06 9.58 5.17
CA THR A 177 11.74 10.93 5.67
C THR A 177 10.24 11.03 5.90
N GLU A 178 9.84 11.47 7.09
CA GLU A 178 8.43 11.71 7.40
C GLU A 178 7.90 12.87 6.54
N MET A 179 6.79 12.62 5.85
CA MET A 179 6.12 13.62 5.03
C MET A 179 5.33 14.59 5.91
N VAL A 180 5.32 15.86 5.55
CA VAL A 180 4.65 16.91 6.30
C VAL A 180 3.13 16.84 6.11
N LYS A 181 2.42 16.54 7.17
CA LYS A 181 0.95 16.58 7.18
C LYS A 181 0.46 18.02 7.28
N GLY A 182 -0.38 18.43 6.35
CA GLY A 182 -1.03 19.74 6.38
C GLY A 182 -2.06 19.87 7.50
N THR A 183 -2.29 21.09 7.93
CA THR A 183 -3.27 21.42 8.99
C THR A 183 -4.67 21.66 8.44
N SER A 184 -4.78 22.04 7.17
CA SER A 184 -6.05 22.29 6.47
C SER A 184 -5.87 22.14 4.95
N SER A 185 -6.97 22.20 4.19
CA SER A 185 -6.93 22.23 2.73
C SER A 185 -6.26 23.49 2.15
N SER A 186 -6.17 24.58 2.93
CA SER A 186 -5.46 25.82 2.56
C SER A 186 -3.99 25.83 3.01
N ALA A 187 -3.58 24.93 3.90
CA ALA A 187 -2.20 24.71 4.34
C ALA A 187 -1.89 23.19 4.28
N PRO A 188 -1.79 22.63 3.07
CA PRO A 188 -1.89 21.18 2.84
C PRO A 188 -0.62 20.39 3.20
N GLY A 189 0.55 21.02 3.39
CA GLY A 189 1.83 20.31 3.53
C GLY A 189 2.15 19.45 2.30
N ASP A 190 2.79 18.32 2.51
CA ASP A 190 2.99 17.29 1.46
C ASP A 190 1.69 16.53 1.20
N TYR A 191 0.90 16.34 2.24
CA TYR A 191 -0.42 15.75 2.14
C TYR A 191 -1.39 16.33 3.18
N TYR A 192 -2.67 16.29 2.85
CA TYR A 192 -3.78 16.55 3.77
C TYR A 192 -4.57 15.28 4.00
N ALA A 193 -5.04 15.06 5.23
CA ALA A 193 -5.78 13.86 5.58
C ALA A 193 -7.01 14.17 6.45
N LEU A 194 -8.13 13.56 6.08
CA LEU A 194 -9.36 13.58 6.86
C LEU A 194 -9.96 12.18 6.93
N ASN A 195 -10.09 11.64 8.15
CA ASN A 195 -10.75 10.34 8.39
C ASN A 195 -10.17 9.16 7.58
N GLY A 196 -8.86 9.13 7.33
CA GLY A 196 -8.19 8.09 6.55
C GLY A 196 -8.27 8.28 5.04
N LYS A 197 -8.76 9.43 4.58
CA LYS A 197 -8.73 9.85 3.17
C LYS A 197 -7.64 10.87 2.97
N PHE A 198 -6.88 10.73 1.89
CA PHE A 198 -5.65 11.49 1.65
C PHE A 198 -5.71 12.23 0.32
N ALA A 199 -5.26 13.48 0.34
CA ALA A 199 -4.91 14.26 -0.83
C ALA A 199 -3.42 14.61 -0.75
N PHE A 200 -2.66 14.32 -1.79
CA PHE A 200 -1.23 14.58 -1.85
C PHE A 200 -0.95 15.79 -2.73
N PHE A 201 0.07 16.56 -2.38
CA PHE A 201 0.43 17.80 -3.06
C PHE A 201 1.89 17.80 -3.53
N THR A 202 2.67 16.81 -3.09
CA THR A 202 4.06 16.62 -3.48
C THR A 202 4.25 15.22 -4.06
N PRO A 203 4.71 15.09 -5.32
CA PRO A 203 5.02 13.80 -5.90
C PRO A 203 6.14 13.07 -5.15
N GLN A 204 6.05 11.75 -5.08
CA GLN A 204 7.06 10.89 -4.47
C GLN A 204 7.30 9.66 -5.36
N ALA A 205 8.55 9.39 -5.71
CA ALA A 205 8.90 8.19 -6.47
C ALA A 205 8.60 6.92 -5.66
N LYS A 206 8.77 7.00 -4.34
CA LYS A 206 8.50 5.92 -3.42
C LYS A 206 8.06 6.47 -2.07
N ALA A 207 6.89 6.07 -1.62
CA ALA A 207 6.37 6.42 -0.31
C ALA A 207 5.65 5.22 0.30
N TYR A 208 5.48 5.21 1.61
CA TYR A 208 4.62 4.24 2.28
C TYR A 208 3.90 4.89 3.47
N VAL A 209 2.82 4.28 3.91
CA VAL A 209 2.09 4.71 5.08
C VAL A 209 2.26 3.70 6.21
N ARG A 210 2.48 4.22 7.41
CA ARG A 210 2.41 3.52 8.69
C ARG A 210 1.10 3.86 9.37
N ILE A 211 0.37 2.83 9.77
CA ILE A 211 -0.88 2.97 10.51
C ILE A 211 -0.63 2.50 11.94
N THR A 212 -0.89 3.36 12.91
CA THR A 212 -0.60 3.10 14.34
C THR A 212 -1.89 3.13 15.15
N SER A 213 -2.17 2.06 15.89
CA SER A 213 -3.30 2.01 16.85
C SER A 213 -2.99 2.85 18.08
N LYS A 214 -3.89 3.78 18.41
CA LYS A 214 -3.80 4.59 19.65
C LYS A 214 -4.01 3.74 20.90
N THR A 215 -4.94 2.78 20.82
CA THR A 215 -5.26 1.90 21.95
C THR A 215 -4.13 0.91 22.28
N TYR A 216 -3.45 0.40 21.25
CA TYR A 216 -2.46 -0.66 21.39
C TYR A 216 -1.03 -0.19 21.29
N GLY A 217 -0.76 0.96 20.66
CA GLY A 217 0.59 1.47 20.42
C GLY A 217 1.38 0.65 19.39
N VAL A 218 0.71 -0.23 18.63
CA VAL A 218 1.33 -1.07 17.60
C VAL A 218 1.05 -0.52 16.21
N SER A 219 1.90 -0.86 15.25
CA SER A 219 1.81 -0.33 13.89
C SER A 219 1.86 -1.43 12.82
N VAL A 220 1.29 -1.13 11.66
CA VAL A 220 1.45 -1.89 10.43
C VAL A 220 1.75 -0.92 9.27
N ASN A 221 2.63 -1.33 8.37
CA ASN A 221 2.95 -0.56 7.17
C ASN A 221 2.20 -1.12 5.96
N PHE A 222 1.96 -0.28 4.97
CA PHE A 222 1.66 -0.74 3.62
C PHE A 222 2.94 -0.93 2.80
N LYS A 223 2.87 -1.76 1.76
CA LYS A 223 3.93 -1.80 0.75
C LYS A 223 4.09 -0.43 0.11
N PRO A 224 5.30 -0.08 -0.31
CA PRO A 224 5.54 1.21 -0.94
C PRO A 224 4.71 1.43 -2.21
N ILE A 225 4.39 2.69 -2.45
CA ILE A 225 3.62 3.20 -3.59
C ILE A 225 4.30 4.45 -4.14
N ALA A 226 4.19 4.71 -5.44
CA ALA A 226 4.52 6.00 -6.01
C ALA A 226 3.32 6.97 -5.89
N ILE A 227 3.60 8.25 -5.68
CA ILE A 227 2.59 9.31 -5.59
C ILE A 227 2.80 10.28 -6.76
N GLY A 228 1.79 10.42 -7.59
CA GLY A 228 1.86 11.27 -8.78
C GLY A 228 2.66 10.67 -9.92
N ASP A 229 2.76 11.44 -10.98
CA ASP A 229 3.66 11.11 -12.07
C ASP A 229 5.09 11.23 -11.55
N ASP A 230 5.86 10.19 -11.74
CA ASP A 230 7.27 10.21 -11.45
C ASP A 230 7.98 11.14 -12.45
N ILE A 231 8.05 12.42 -12.10
CA ILE A 231 8.82 13.40 -12.86
C ILE A 231 10.32 13.11 -12.72
N THR A 232 10.71 12.23 -11.77
CA THR A 232 12.10 11.93 -11.47
C THR A 232 12.53 10.52 -11.89
N ALA A 233 11.59 9.62 -12.21
CA ALA A 233 11.90 8.27 -12.70
C ALA A 233 12.20 8.20 -14.20
N ILE A 234 12.38 9.32 -14.86
CA ILE A 234 13.41 9.33 -15.88
C ILE A 234 14.70 9.52 -15.08
N GLU A 235 15.26 8.41 -14.53
CA GLU A 235 16.71 8.33 -14.48
C GLU A 235 17.17 9.00 -15.77
N THR A 236 17.96 10.02 -15.64
CA THR A 236 18.74 10.53 -16.75
C THR A 236 19.30 9.27 -17.40
N VAL A 237 18.63 8.81 -18.46
CA VAL A 237 19.33 8.02 -19.43
C VAL A 237 20.46 8.98 -19.78
N GLU A 238 21.66 8.70 -19.25
CA GLU A 238 22.89 9.35 -19.66
C GLU A 238 23.16 8.93 -21.11
N ASN A 239 22.25 9.31 -21.96
CA ASN A 239 22.34 9.42 -23.39
C ASN A 239 21.79 10.81 -23.70
N THR A 240 22.45 11.83 -23.13
CA THR A 240 22.44 13.15 -23.76
C THR A 240 23.06 12.92 -25.13
N GLN A 241 22.19 12.81 -26.13
CA GLN A 241 22.67 12.89 -27.52
C GLN A 241 23.42 14.20 -27.60
N GLU A 242 24.77 14.12 -27.64
CA GLU A 242 25.63 15.28 -27.58
C GLU A 242 25.22 16.25 -28.68
N GLY A 243 24.98 17.51 -28.31
CA GLY A 243 24.61 18.56 -29.24
C GLY A 243 23.15 18.61 -29.69
N LEU A 244 22.24 17.71 -29.18
CA LEU A 244 20.82 17.81 -29.48
C LEU A 244 20.18 18.99 -28.74
N GLN A 245 19.59 19.91 -29.47
CA GLN A 245 18.76 20.99 -28.96
C GLN A 245 17.29 20.69 -29.24
N VAL A 246 16.45 20.87 -28.21
CA VAL A 246 15.02 20.59 -28.29
C VAL A 246 14.26 21.73 -27.63
N HIS A 247 13.27 22.28 -28.33
CA HIS A 247 12.33 23.25 -27.78
C HIS A 247 10.98 23.13 -28.48
N ALA A 248 9.93 23.61 -27.84
CA ALA A 248 8.60 23.63 -28.41
C ALA A 248 8.19 25.07 -28.74
N GLN A 249 7.58 25.27 -29.88
CA GLN A 249 7.05 26.55 -30.31
C GLN A 249 5.88 26.36 -31.27
N GLY A 250 4.75 27.04 -30.99
CA GLY A 250 3.61 27.05 -31.89
C GLY A 250 2.91 25.71 -32.11
N GLY A 251 3.00 24.77 -31.17
CA GLY A 251 2.43 23.42 -31.31
C GLY A 251 3.32 22.44 -32.06
N GLU A 252 4.60 22.78 -32.22
CA GLU A 252 5.60 21.92 -32.83
C GLU A 252 6.79 21.72 -31.90
N ILE A 253 7.36 20.51 -31.92
CA ILE A 253 8.68 20.25 -31.33
C ILE A 253 9.73 20.49 -32.38
N ILE A 254 10.65 21.39 -32.10
CA ILE A 254 11.76 21.78 -32.97
C ILE A 254 13.03 21.13 -32.44
N LEU A 255 13.66 20.36 -33.30
CA LEU A 255 14.88 19.58 -33.02
C LEU A 255 16.00 20.11 -33.89
N SER A 256 17.21 20.26 -33.34
CA SER A 256 18.43 20.50 -34.09
C SER A 256 19.63 19.86 -33.44
N ALA A 257 20.61 19.44 -34.21
CA ALA A 257 21.83 18.80 -33.72
C ALA A 257 23.03 19.22 -34.54
N GLY A 258 24.17 19.40 -33.89
CA GLY A 258 25.41 19.80 -34.57
C GLY A 258 25.93 18.79 -35.59
N GLN A 259 25.61 17.50 -35.40
CA GLN A 259 25.87 16.40 -36.31
C GLN A 259 24.59 15.61 -36.55
N GLN A 260 24.46 15.02 -37.74
CA GLN A 260 23.29 14.21 -38.05
C GLN A 260 23.25 12.95 -37.17
N GLN A 261 22.16 12.79 -36.45
CA GLN A 261 21.94 11.68 -35.53
C GLN A 261 20.48 11.21 -35.49
N PRO A 262 20.21 9.93 -35.22
CA PRO A 262 18.86 9.44 -35.09
C PRO A 262 18.23 9.95 -33.77
N VAL A 263 17.03 10.47 -33.83
CA VAL A 263 16.28 11.01 -32.72
C VAL A 263 14.91 10.36 -32.68
N SER A 264 14.41 10.02 -31.50
CA SER A 264 13.05 9.54 -31.31
C SER A 264 12.32 10.42 -30.28
N ILE A 265 11.02 10.61 -30.49
CA ILE A 265 10.11 11.28 -29.56
C ILE A 265 9.18 10.24 -28.96
N TYR A 266 9.05 10.28 -27.66
CA TYR A 266 8.18 9.39 -26.90
C TYR A 266 7.15 10.20 -26.12
N THR A 267 5.96 9.62 -25.90
CA THR A 267 5.03 10.10 -24.86
C THR A 267 5.61 9.84 -23.47
N ILE A 268 5.07 10.46 -22.45
CA ILE A 268 5.44 10.17 -21.06
C ILE A 268 5.14 8.71 -20.66
N SER A 269 4.23 8.02 -21.37
CA SER A 269 3.95 6.59 -21.19
C SER A 269 4.94 5.68 -21.94
N GLY A 270 6.00 6.22 -22.55
CA GLY A 270 7.03 5.46 -23.28
C GLY A 270 6.63 5.04 -24.70
N GLN A 271 5.47 5.43 -25.20
CA GLN A 271 5.08 5.15 -26.60
C GLN A 271 5.87 6.04 -27.53
N ARG A 272 6.60 5.44 -28.50
CA ARG A 272 7.28 6.19 -29.54
C ARG A 272 6.28 6.78 -30.54
N VAL A 273 6.25 8.11 -30.67
CA VAL A 273 5.33 8.85 -31.53
C VAL A 273 6.01 9.41 -32.78
N TRP A 274 7.34 9.53 -32.77
CA TRP A 274 8.11 9.95 -33.93
C TRP A 274 9.55 9.41 -33.87
N THR A 275 10.17 9.22 -35.04
CA THR A 275 11.60 8.94 -35.21
C THR A 275 12.09 9.48 -36.51
N GLY A 276 13.32 9.99 -36.54
CA GLY A 276 13.97 10.55 -37.73
C GLY A 276 15.42 10.90 -37.46
N ASN A 277 16.14 11.31 -38.50
CA ASN A 277 17.50 11.86 -38.41
C ASN A 277 17.43 13.39 -38.29
N VAL A 278 18.12 13.93 -37.28
CA VAL A 278 18.16 15.38 -37.01
C VAL A 278 19.59 15.86 -37.16
N GLY A 279 19.78 16.95 -37.94
CA GLY A 279 21.05 17.60 -38.17
C GLY A 279 20.96 19.10 -37.91
N ALA A 280 21.94 19.87 -38.44
CA ALA A 280 22.05 21.30 -38.23
C ALA A 280 20.90 22.13 -38.87
N GLU A 281 20.29 21.60 -39.92
CA GLU A 281 19.13 22.25 -40.59
C GLU A 281 17.86 22.21 -39.72
N GLY A 282 17.86 21.36 -38.68
CA GLY A 282 16.73 21.19 -37.79
C GLY A 282 15.59 20.35 -38.38
N GLN A 283 14.71 19.90 -37.51
CA GLN A 283 13.48 19.16 -37.86
C GLN A 283 12.32 19.71 -37.02
N ARG A 284 11.18 19.95 -37.67
CA ARG A 284 9.93 20.31 -36.99
C ARG A 284 8.99 19.12 -36.97
N VAL A 285 8.41 18.83 -35.80
CA VAL A 285 7.51 17.73 -35.61
C VAL A 285 6.23 18.25 -34.98
N SER A 286 5.12 18.23 -35.72
CA SER A 286 3.79 18.54 -35.19
C SER A 286 3.24 17.35 -34.41
N LEU A 287 2.93 17.59 -33.17
CA LEU A 287 2.32 16.60 -32.26
C LEU A 287 1.16 17.26 -31.50
N PRO A 288 0.17 16.47 -31.04
CA PRO A 288 -0.88 17.00 -30.14
C PRO A 288 -0.29 17.69 -28.92
N LYS A 289 -1.05 18.62 -28.31
CA LYS A 289 -0.63 19.22 -27.04
C LYS A 289 -0.36 18.14 -26.01
N GLY A 290 0.79 18.15 -25.38
CA GLY A 290 1.18 17.15 -24.42
C GLY A 290 2.63 17.28 -23.97
N ILE A 291 3.04 16.39 -23.07
CA ILE A 291 4.42 16.30 -22.61
C ILE A 291 5.09 15.13 -23.35
N TYR A 292 6.26 15.39 -23.89
CA TYR A 292 7.04 14.43 -24.67
C TYR A 292 8.46 14.30 -24.11
N VAL A 293 9.11 13.19 -24.43
CA VAL A 293 10.51 12.90 -24.06
C VAL A 293 11.32 12.80 -25.34
N VAL A 294 12.38 13.59 -25.44
CA VAL A 294 13.25 13.67 -26.60
C VAL A 294 14.71 13.76 -26.13
N GLY A 295 15.56 12.79 -26.50
CA GLY A 295 16.97 12.78 -26.09
C GLY A 295 17.16 12.94 -24.57
N GLY A 296 16.31 12.32 -23.77
CA GLY A 296 16.34 12.42 -22.30
C GLY A 296 15.77 13.72 -21.73
N LYS A 297 15.29 14.65 -22.56
CA LYS A 297 14.70 15.93 -22.13
C LYS A 297 13.19 15.90 -22.25
N LYS A 298 12.47 16.46 -21.25
CA LYS A 298 11.03 16.70 -21.32
C LYS A 298 10.73 17.98 -22.07
N VAL A 299 9.75 17.93 -22.96
CA VAL A 299 9.29 19.05 -23.77
C VAL A 299 7.78 19.14 -23.67
N LEU A 300 7.27 20.30 -23.31
CA LEU A 300 5.85 20.62 -23.33
C LEU A 300 5.51 21.22 -24.70
N ASN A 301 4.67 20.53 -25.48
CA ASN A 301 4.18 20.99 -26.79
C ASN A 301 2.76 21.56 -26.70
#